data_2c493f4dcd52b72d91dbbe6addf17be9
#
_entry.id   2c493f4dcd52b72d91dbbe6addf17be9
#
_cell.length_a   1.000
_cell.length_b   1.000
_cell.length_c   1.000
_cell.angle_alpha   90.00
_cell.angle_beta   90.00
_cell.angle_gamma   90.00
#
_symmetry.space_group_name_H-M   'P 1'
#
loop_
_entity.id
_entity.type
_entity.pdbx_description
1 polymer ?
#
loop_
_entity_poly.entity_id
_entity_poly.type
_entity_poly.pdbx_seq_one_letter_code
_entity_poly.pdbx_strand_id
1 'polypeptide(L)'
;MKSTIVLGIGATLLASCSRNRQKAEEKVTQQQKKPNVIFLIADDIGYGDLSCNGSKTIHTPNVERLAAQGVRFTDAHAVAATSTPSRYSLFTGHYAWRRNDTGIAAGNAGMVIRPEQPTVADMFRECGYTTGAIGKWHLGLSDRTGGQDWNGFITPGPSDIGFDYSYIMAATGDRVPCVWVENQRIVNLDPNDPIEVSYEKPFPGEPLGKDHPELLTKLKPSPNHGHDMAIVNGISRIGYMKGGKQALWEDENIADSITCKAVRFIENHKDEPFFLYVGTNDAHVPRWPHPRFVGKSGMGPRGDALLQFDWTVGEIMGALEKAGIAENTLIVLSSDNGPVVDDGYADRAVELLGEHRPWGPFRGGKYSIFEAGTRVPMIVSWPAQVKPGVSDALVSQIDLYASMASLMGKPLEEGAGPDSRDHLDAFLGKDLKGRDYVVEVAGSLSVSDGEWKYIAPSNGAAYAKLTNIELGNSKEEQLYNLKQDIGEKKNLAAEHPEIVAKLKAILEKEKAK
;
A
#
# COMPACT_ATOMS: atom_id res chain seq x y z
N MET A 1 86.92 -21.93 16.21
CA MET A 1 86.13 -21.74 17.42
C MET A 1 85.10 -20.61 17.23
N LYS A 2 83.88 -20.99 17.54
CA LYS A 2 82.68 -20.11 17.71
C LYS A 2 81.92 -19.61 16.48
N SER A 3 81.07 -20.51 15.98
CA SER A 3 79.69 -20.16 15.52
C SER A 3 78.88 -19.59 16.66
N THR A 4 77.98 -18.68 16.40
CA THR A 4 76.66 -18.63 17.02
C THR A 4 75.73 -17.59 16.37
N ILE A 5 74.71 -18.03 15.70
CA ILE A 5 73.29 -17.69 15.81
C ILE A 5 72.88 -16.21 15.59
N VAL A 6 72.22 -15.94 14.48
CA VAL A 6 71.12 -15.00 14.36
C VAL A 6 70.04 -15.64 13.49
N LEU A 7 69.16 -16.37 14.08
CA LEU A 7 67.90 -16.82 13.48
C LEU A 7 66.83 -16.64 14.56
N GLY A 8 65.96 -15.63 14.47
CA GLY A 8 64.89 -15.49 15.44
C GLY A 8 64.03 -14.24 15.41
N ILE A 9 64.19 -13.30 14.48
CA ILE A 9 63.40 -12.06 14.48
C ILE A 9 62.48 -11.91 13.25
N GLY A 10 62.63 -12.75 12.22
CA GLY A 10 61.85 -12.64 10.98
C GLY A 10 60.41 -13.21 11.02
N ALA A 11 60.14 -14.17 11.92
CA ALA A 11 58.85 -14.90 11.90
C ALA A 11 57.72 -14.20 12.67
N THR A 12 58.04 -13.38 13.67
CA THR A 12 57.03 -12.69 14.49
C THR A 12 56.44 -11.44 13.85
N LEU A 13 57.17 -10.78 12.96
CA LEU A 13 56.71 -9.59 12.20
C LEU A 13 55.76 -9.95 11.04
N LEU A 14 55.95 -11.09 10.40
CA LEU A 14 55.06 -11.57 9.32
C LEU A 14 53.71 -12.06 9.83
N ALA A 15 53.65 -12.65 11.05
CA ALA A 15 52.41 -13.12 11.66
C ALA A 15 51.55 -11.96 12.21
N SER A 16 52.13 -10.84 12.60
CA SER A 16 51.39 -9.65 13.04
C SER A 16 50.81 -8.85 11.89
N CYS A 17 51.49 -8.79 10.75
CA CYS A 17 50.98 -8.14 9.53
C CYS A 17 49.82 -8.92 8.88
N SER A 18 49.89 -10.28 8.90
CA SER A 18 48.79 -11.10 8.38
C SER A 18 47.53 -11.04 9.26
N ARG A 19 47.69 -11.03 10.59
CA ARG A 19 46.55 -10.84 11.52
C ARG A 19 45.93 -9.45 11.46
N ASN A 20 46.73 -8.43 11.23
CA ASN A 20 46.19 -7.08 11.06
C ASN A 20 45.52 -6.90 9.69
N ARG A 21 45.99 -7.58 8.65
CA ARG A 21 45.32 -7.61 7.34
C ARG A 21 44.03 -8.41 7.42
N GLN A 22 44.00 -9.59 8.05
CA GLN A 22 42.76 -10.34 8.26
C GLN A 22 41.75 -9.57 9.12
N LYS A 23 42.17 -8.88 10.20
CA LYS A 23 41.27 -8.02 10.99
C LYS A 23 40.84 -6.76 10.23
N ALA A 24 41.64 -6.25 9.30
CA ALA A 24 41.23 -5.16 8.43
C ALA A 24 40.29 -5.64 7.31
N GLU A 25 40.53 -6.82 6.76
CA GLU A 25 39.64 -7.48 5.80
C GLU A 25 38.33 -7.93 6.47
N GLU A 26 38.37 -8.45 7.70
CA GLU A 26 37.16 -8.74 8.52
C GLU A 26 36.42 -7.44 8.91
N LYS A 27 37.10 -6.32 9.14
CA LYS A 27 36.45 -5.02 9.36
C LYS A 27 35.90 -4.41 8.08
N VAL A 28 36.46 -4.66 6.93
CA VAL A 28 35.96 -4.20 5.62
C VAL A 28 34.80 -5.09 5.14
N THR A 29 34.72 -6.36 5.57
CA THR A 29 33.58 -7.24 5.31
C THR A 29 32.40 -7.04 6.28
N GLN A 30 32.54 -6.23 7.32
CA GLN A 30 31.46 -5.75 8.19
C GLN A 30 30.96 -4.34 7.83
N GLN A 31 31.14 -3.89 6.61
CA GLN A 31 30.30 -2.85 6.09
C GLN A 31 28.90 -3.45 5.98
N GLN A 32 28.02 -3.07 6.90
CA GLN A 32 26.68 -3.63 7.05
C GLN A 32 26.01 -3.61 5.67
N LYS A 33 25.77 -4.79 5.09
CA LYS A 33 25.18 -4.90 3.75
C LYS A 33 23.85 -4.16 3.78
N LYS A 34 23.65 -3.20 2.89
CA LYS A 34 22.40 -2.43 2.80
C LYS A 34 21.21 -3.39 2.79
N PRO A 35 20.15 -3.19 3.60
CA PRO A 35 19.00 -4.08 3.59
C PRO A 35 18.21 -3.94 2.29
N ASN A 36 17.58 -5.01 1.83
CA ASN A 36 16.49 -4.88 0.87
C ASN A 36 15.28 -4.29 1.58
N VAL A 37 14.44 -3.57 0.85
CA VAL A 37 13.22 -2.96 1.41
C VAL A 37 12.03 -3.31 0.52
N ILE A 38 10.97 -3.85 1.13
CA ILE A 38 9.71 -4.17 0.44
C ILE A 38 8.57 -3.43 1.13
N PHE A 39 7.83 -2.62 0.36
CA PHE A 39 6.52 -2.12 0.77
C PHE A 39 5.45 -2.99 0.13
N LEU A 40 4.80 -3.82 0.94
CA LEU A 40 3.70 -4.69 0.54
C LEU A 40 2.38 -4.08 1.00
N ILE A 41 1.69 -3.43 0.08
CA ILE A 41 0.49 -2.64 0.37
C ILE A 41 -0.75 -3.35 -0.18
N ALA A 42 -1.59 -3.81 0.73
CA ALA A 42 -2.88 -4.40 0.42
C ALA A 42 -3.88 -3.34 -0.05
N ASP A 43 -4.98 -3.80 -0.62
CA ASP A 43 -6.06 -2.99 -1.15
C ASP A 43 -7.38 -3.30 -0.42
N ASP A 44 -7.94 -2.32 0.29
CA ASP A 44 -9.19 -2.45 1.05
C ASP A 44 -9.19 -3.53 2.14
N ILE A 45 -8.03 -3.95 2.63
CA ILE A 45 -7.92 -4.89 3.75
C ILE A 45 -7.95 -4.12 5.06
N GLY A 46 -8.95 -4.43 5.89
CA GLY A 46 -9.13 -3.81 7.19
C GLY A 46 -8.29 -4.44 8.29
N TYR A 47 -8.19 -3.73 9.41
CA TYR A 47 -7.49 -4.21 10.60
C TYR A 47 -7.99 -5.59 11.06
N GLY A 48 -9.32 -5.79 11.05
CA GLY A 48 -9.96 -7.03 11.50
C GLY A 48 -10.00 -8.15 10.45
N ASP A 49 -9.48 -7.93 9.25
CA ASP A 49 -9.41 -8.97 8.21
C ASP A 49 -8.26 -9.98 8.46
N LEU A 50 -7.30 -9.64 9.32
CA LEU A 50 -6.11 -10.45 9.55
C LEU A 50 -6.18 -11.18 10.89
N SER A 51 -5.87 -12.48 10.90
CA SER A 51 -5.92 -13.30 12.11
C SER A 51 -4.91 -12.87 13.17
N CYS A 52 -3.76 -12.30 12.80
CA CYS A 52 -2.81 -11.71 13.75
C CYS A 52 -3.38 -10.51 14.53
N ASN A 53 -4.42 -9.87 14.03
CA ASN A 53 -5.15 -8.77 14.68
C ASN A 53 -6.42 -9.26 15.42
N GLY A 54 -6.59 -10.56 15.57
CA GLY A 54 -7.66 -11.16 16.35
C GLY A 54 -8.89 -11.60 15.55
N SER A 55 -8.83 -11.62 14.21
CA SER A 55 -9.88 -12.27 13.41
C SER A 55 -9.98 -13.76 13.79
N LYS A 56 -11.22 -14.22 14.05
CA LYS A 56 -11.51 -15.62 14.38
C LYS A 56 -12.20 -16.37 13.24
N THR A 57 -12.65 -15.65 12.25
CA THR A 57 -13.47 -16.15 11.13
C THR A 57 -12.65 -16.47 9.90
N ILE A 58 -11.48 -15.87 9.79
CA ILE A 58 -10.51 -16.12 8.72
C ILE A 58 -9.14 -16.39 9.32
N HIS A 59 -8.37 -17.24 8.65
CA HIS A 59 -7.02 -17.59 9.07
C HIS A 59 -6.03 -17.19 7.97
N THR A 60 -5.03 -16.36 8.36
CA THR A 60 -4.00 -15.81 7.49
C THR A 60 -2.61 -16.21 8.00
N PRO A 61 -2.21 -17.49 7.84
CA PRO A 61 -1.03 -18.05 8.49
C PRO A 61 0.29 -17.45 8.01
N ASN A 62 0.38 -16.98 6.77
CA ASN A 62 1.59 -16.33 6.25
C ASN A 62 1.75 -14.92 6.83
N VAL A 63 0.66 -14.17 6.95
CA VAL A 63 0.68 -12.87 7.64
C VAL A 63 1.01 -13.05 9.12
N GLU A 64 0.47 -14.09 9.78
CA GLU A 64 0.87 -14.43 11.16
C GLU A 64 2.35 -14.74 11.27
N ARG A 65 2.91 -15.51 10.33
CA ARG A 65 4.34 -15.82 10.27
C ARG A 65 5.19 -14.56 10.10
N LEU A 66 4.77 -13.62 9.26
CA LEU A 66 5.43 -12.32 9.10
C LEU A 66 5.37 -11.51 10.40
N ALA A 67 4.21 -11.45 11.05
CA ALA A 67 4.03 -10.76 12.33
C ALA A 67 4.89 -11.38 13.44
N ALA A 68 5.06 -12.70 13.45
CA ALA A 68 5.92 -13.41 14.40
C ALA A 68 7.41 -13.12 14.21
N GLN A 69 7.81 -12.56 13.08
CA GLN A 69 9.19 -12.16 12.76
C GLN A 69 9.42 -10.64 12.84
N GLY A 70 8.44 -9.88 13.29
CA GLY A 70 8.48 -8.42 13.28
C GLY A 70 7.66 -7.75 14.36
N VAL A 71 7.48 -6.45 14.23
CA VAL A 71 6.59 -5.65 15.07
C VAL A 71 5.25 -5.49 14.37
N ARG A 72 4.18 -5.87 15.07
CA ARG A 72 2.80 -5.62 14.68
C ARG A 72 2.29 -4.37 15.42
N PHE A 73 1.78 -3.42 14.67
CA PHE A 73 1.26 -2.17 15.22
C PHE A 73 -0.23 -2.25 15.48
N THR A 74 -0.66 -1.66 16.58
CA THR A 74 -2.08 -1.53 16.95
C THR A 74 -2.61 -0.12 16.64
N ASP A 75 -1.73 0.85 16.40
CA ASP A 75 -2.05 2.25 16.16
C ASP A 75 -1.30 2.80 14.93
N ALA A 76 -1.56 2.17 13.76
CA ALA A 76 -0.94 2.51 12.50
C ALA A 76 -1.96 3.07 11.50
N HIS A 77 -1.59 4.13 10.81
CA HIS A 77 -2.50 4.92 10.00
C HIS A 77 -2.04 5.13 8.56
N ALA A 78 -2.96 4.95 7.61
CA ALA A 78 -2.94 5.65 6.34
C ALA A 78 -3.40 7.10 6.57
N VAL A 79 -3.06 8.02 5.68
CA VAL A 79 -3.46 9.44 5.87
C VAL A 79 -4.79 9.78 5.19
N ALA A 80 -5.34 8.86 4.45
CA ALA A 80 -6.64 9.02 3.77
C ALA A 80 -7.41 7.70 3.76
N ALA A 81 -8.73 7.80 3.73
CA ALA A 81 -9.61 6.64 3.71
C ALA A 81 -9.92 6.14 2.29
N THR A 82 -9.05 6.45 1.32
CA THR A 82 -9.13 5.99 -0.07
C THR A 82 -7.74 5.85 -0.69
N SER A 83 -7.66 5.04 -1.73
CA SER A 83 -6.43 4.51 -2.32
C SER A 83 -5.48 5.56 -2.90
N THR A 84 -5.91 6.36 -3.88
CA THR A 84 -5.04 7.33 -4.57
C THR A 84 -4.36 8.30 -3.61
N PRO A 85 -5.10 9.00 -2.70
CA PRO A 85 -4.47 9.95 -1.79
C PRO A 85 -3.53 9.28 -0.78
N SER A 86 -3.83 8.05 -0.32
CA SER A 86 -2.93 7.31 0.57
C SER A 86 -1.64 6.92 -0.14
N ARG A 87 -1.73 6.37 -1.36
CA ARG A 87 -0.55 5.99 -2.15
C ARG A 87 0.29 7.20 -2.56
N TYR A 88 -0.36 8.32 -2.91
CA TYR A 88 0.32 9.58 -3.14
C TYR A 88 1.15 10.00 -1.92
N SER A 89 0.54 10.00 -0.74
CA SER A 89 1.22 10.40 0.49
C SER A 89 2.33 9.43 0.91
N LEU A 90 2.14 8.12 0.69
CA LEU A 90 3.16 7.09 0.94
C LEU A 90 4.44 7.34 0.11
N PHE A 91 4.30 7.67 -1.18
CA PHE A 91 5.46 7.86 -2.05
C PHE A 91 6.12 9.21 -1.90
N THR A 92 5.35 10.26 -1.62
CA THR A 92 5.84 11.65 -1.66
C THR A 92 6.12 12.25 -0.30
N GLY A 93 5.59 11.68 0.77
CA GLY A 93 5.64 12.29 2.10
C GLY A 93 4.86 13.61 2.20
N HIS A 94 3.92 13.85 1.27
CA HIS A 94 3.00 14.99 1.29
C HIS A 94 1.60 14.56 1.68
N TYR A 95 0.92 15.34 2.51
CA TYR A 95 -0.52 15.16 2.70
C TYR A 95 -1.29 15.42 1.41
N ALA A 96 -2.05 14.43 0.94
CA ALA A 96 -2.83 14.52 -0.28
C ALA A 96 -3.86 15.67 -0.24
N TRP A 97 -4.44 15.97 0.91
CA TRP A 97 -5.43 17.04 1.09
C TRP A 97 -4.89 18.47 0.86
N ARG A 98 -3.57 18.64 0.75
CA ARG A 98 -2.97 19.93 0.37
C ARG A 98 -3.18 20.27 -1.11
N ARG A 99 -3.64 19.30 -1.91
CA ARG A 99 -3.90 19.45 -3.35
C ARG A 99 -5.33 19.00 -3.67
N ASN A 100 -5.92 19.61 -4.69
CA ASN A 100 -7.28 19.30 -5.13
C ASN A 100 -7.34 18.17 -6.18
N ASP A 101 -6.19 17.76 -6.72
CA ASP A 101 -6.08 16.79 -7.82
C ASP A 101 -5.57 15.41 -7.35
N THR A 102 -5.66 15.12 -6.07
CA THR A 102 -5.23 13.84 -5.45
C THR A 102 -6.40 12.93 -5.09
N GLY A 103 -7.59 13.19 -5.61
CA GLY A 103 -8.77 12.33 -5.44
C GLY A 103 -8.63 10.98 -6.12
N ILE A 104 -9.64 10.12 -6.00
CA ILE A 104 -9.66 8.78 -6.60
C ILE A 104 -9.45 8.88 -8.12
N ALA A 105 -8.34 8.34 -8.61
CA ALA A 105 -7.95 8.43 -10.01
C ALA A 105 -8.79 7.49 -10.90
N ALA A 106 -9.24 7.98 -12.05
CA ALA A 106 -9.79 7.14 -13.11
C ALA A 106 -8.67 6.32 -13.78
N GLY A 107 -9.04 5.29 -14.55
CA GLY A 107 -8.05 4.46 -15.25
C GLY A 107 -7.25 5.20 -16.33
N ASN A 108 -7.79 6.30 -16.83
CA ASN A 108 -7.12 7.21 -17.78
C ASN A 108 -6.65 8.53 -17.16
N ALA A 109 -6.54 8.59 -15.82
CA ALA A 109 -6.06 9.79 -15.14
C ALA A 109 -4.62 10.12 -15.53
N GLY A 110 -4.28 11.40 -15.61
CA GLY A 110 -2.90 11.86 -15.68
C GLY A 110 -2.18 11.59 -14.36
N MET A 111 -0.84 11.57 -14.38
CA MET A 111 -0.04 11.31 -13.18
C MET A 111 -0.35 12.30 -12.06
N VAL A 112 -0.71 11.76 -10.91
CA VAL A 112 -0.97 12.51 -9.68
C VAL A 112 0.35 12.99 -9.05
N ILE A 113 1.39 12.14 -9.10
CA ILE A 113 2.76 12.52 -8.72
C ILE A 113 3.44 13.12 -9.95
N ARG A 114 3.88 14.38 -9.85
CA ARG A 114 4.60 15.04 -10.95
C ARG A 114 6.03 14.55 -11.03
N PRO A 115 6.63 14.44 -12.23
CA PRO A 115 8.02 13.97 -12.40
C PRO A 115 9.06 14.78 -11.61
N GLU A 116 8.83 16.07 -11.39
CA GLU A 116 9.68 16.95 -10.60
C GLU A 116 9.51 16.82 -9.08
N GLN A 117 8.52 16.08 -8.64
CA GLN A 117 8.25 15.87 -7.21
C GLN A 117 9.06 14.67 -6.69
N PRO A 118 9.99 14.88 -5.74
CA PRO A 118 10.78 13.79 -5.18
C PRO A 118 9.93 12.71 -4.52
N THR A 119 10.31 11.46 -4.72
CA THR A 119 9.64 10.29 -4.14
C THR A 119 10.58 9.44 -3.31
N VAL A 120 10.02 8.55 -2.50
CA VAL A 120 10.79 7.53 -1.78
C VAL A 120 11.55 6.61 -2.74
N ALA A 121 11.03 6.35 -3.94
CA ALA A 121 11.71 5.54 -4.95
C ALA A 121 12.93 6.28 -5.54
N ASP A 122 12.82 7.59 -5.82
CA ASP A 122 13.97 8.41 -6.21
C ASP A 122 15.06 8.37 -5.14
N MET A 123 14.68 8.53 -3.87
CA MET A 123 15.61 8.48 -2.74
C MET A 123 16.36 7.14 -2.68
N PHE A 124 15.66 6.01 -2.84
CA PHE A 124 16.30 4.70 -2.88
C PHE A 124 17.23 4.55 -4.10
N ARG A 125 16.79 4.96 -5.28
CA ARG A 125 17.61 4.91 -6.50
C ARG A 125 18.89 5.73 -6.35
N GLU A 126 18.84 6.93 -5.78
CA GLU A 126 19.99 7.75 -5.46
C GLU A 126 20.92 7.13 -4.41
N CYS A 127 20.38 6.28 -3.53
CA CYS A 127 21.17 5.47 -2.61
C CYS A 127 21.76 4.21 -3.25
N GLY A 128 21.61 4.01 -4.58
CA GLY A 128 22.16 2.87 -5.33
C GLY A 128 21.36 1.59 -5.18
N TYR A 129 20.03 1.70 -4.99
CA TYR A 129 19.11 0.58 -5.02
C TYR A 129 18.53 0.40 -6.41
N THR A 130 18.30 -0.85 -6.81
CA THR A 130 17.40 -1.15 -7.93
C THR A 130 15.96 -1.06 -7.44
N THR A 131 15.12 -0.33 -8.15
CA THR A 131 13.76 0.00 -7.69
C THR A 131 12.68 -0.62 -8.57
N GLY A 132 11.65 -1.20 -7.96
CA GLY A 132 10.55 -1.84 -8.68
C GLY A 132 9.17 -1.46 -8.15
N ALA A 133 8.20 -1.29 -9.06
CA ALA A 133 6.78 -1.11 -8.75
C ALA A 133 5.96 -2.22 -9.42
N ILE A 134 5.24 -3.03 -8.63
CA ILE A 134 4.49 -4.18 -9.13
C ILE A 134 3.07 -4.15 -8.58
N GLY A 135 2.08 -4.39 -9.44
CA GLY A 135 0.68 -4.52 -9.09
C GLY A 135 -0.12 -3.22 -9.17
N LYS A 136 -1.02 -2.98 -8.23
CA LYS A 136 -1.88 -1.79 -8.24
C LYS A 136 -1.09 -0.51 -8.17
N TRP A 137 -1.29 0.35 -9.16
CA TRP A 137 -0.69 1.68 -9.24
C TRP A 137 -1.62 2.78 -8.70
N HIS A 138 -2.71 3.04 -9.40
CA HIS A 138 -3.77 3.98 -9.03
C HIS A 138 -3.29 5.43 -8.78
N LEU A 139 -2.24 5.86 -9.48
CA LEU A 139 -1.63 7.19 -9.39
C LEU A 139 -1.60 7.91 -10.73
N GLY A 140 -2.35 7.39 -11.71
CA GLY A 140 -2.40 7.95 -13.06
C GLY A 140 -1.13 7.71 -13.87
N LEU A 141 -1.23 7.97 -15.15
CA LEU A 141 -0.16 7.82 -16.16
C LEU A 141 -0.28 8.95 -17.17
N SER A 142 0.84 9.35 -17.79
CA SER A 142 0.91 10.46 -18.75
C SER A 142 0.75 11.84 -18.09
N ASP A 143 0.93 12.89 -18.85
CA ASP A 143 0.93 14.29 -18.39
C ASP A 143 -0.46 14.82 -18.05
N ARG A 144 -1.52 14.22 -18.62
CA ARG A 144 -2.92 14.63 -18.45
C ARG A 144 -3.89 13.47 -18.58
N THR A 145 -5.08 13.66 -18.04
CA THR A 145 -6.20 12.72 -18.20
C THR A 145 -6.52 12.52 -19.68
N GLY A 146 -6.62 11.26 -20.11
CA GLY A 146 -6.85 10.87 -21.49
C GLY A 146 -5.65 11.08 -22.43
N GLY A 147 -4.48 11.44 -21.90
CA GLY A 147 -3.26 11.64 -22.68
C GLY A 147 -2.40 10.40 -22.91
N GLN A 148 -2.83 9.24 -22.42
CA GLN A 148 -2.07 7.99 -22.52
C GLN A 148 -2.03 7.48 -23.96
N ASP A 149 -0.83 7.22 -24.48
CA ASP A 149 -0.64 6.42 -25.68
C ASP A 149 -0.66 4.93 -25.32
N TRP A 150 -1.86 4.36 -25.24
CA TRP A 150 -2.05 2.95 -24.89
C TRP A 150 -1.44 1.98 -25.92
N ASN A 151 -1.12 2.45 -27.12
CA ASN A 151 -0.60 1.64 -28.21
C ASN A 151 0.90 1.86 -28.43
N GLY A 152 1.53 2.71 -27.64
CA GLY A 152 2.94 3.06 -27.74
C GLY A 152 3.65 3.08 -26.39
N PHE A 153 4.40 4.15 -26.11
CA PHE A 153 5.10 4.37 -24.86
C PHE A 153 4.36 5.43 -24.03
N ILE A 154 3.91 5.03 -22.85
CA ILE A 154 3.12 5.88 -21.96
C ILE A 154 4.06 6.69 -21.07
N THR A 155 4.13 8.01 -21.28
CA THR A 155 5.02 8.90 -20.53
C THR A 155 4.31 10.19 -20.14
N PRO A 156 4.61 10.78 -18.95
CA PRO A 156 5.38 10.19 -17.86
C PRO A 156 4.71 8.99 -17.21
N GLY A 157 5.48 8.21 -16.47
CA GLY A 157 5.06 7.03 -15.76
C GLY A 157 5.98 6.67 -14.59
N PRO A 158 5.96 5.44 -14.09
CA PRO A 158 6.75 5.04 -12.92
C PRO A 158 8.25 5.30 -13.05
N SER A 159 8.84 5.19 -14.25
CA SER A 159 10.28 5.45 -14.45
C SER A 159 10.66 6.91 -14.22
N ASP A 160 9.72 7.83 -14.41
CA ASP A 160 9.93 9.27 -14.26
C ASP A 160 9.90 9.73 -12.80
N ILE A 161 9.53 8.83 -11.87
CA ILE A 161 9.44 9.07 -10.43
C ILE A 161 10.20 8.01 -9.61
N GLY A 162 11.29 7.48 -10.16
CA GLY A 162 12.27 6.71 -9.41
C GLY A 162 12.20 5.20 -9.52
N PHE A 163 11.34 4.60 -10.35
CA PHE A 163 11.27 3.15 -10.53
C PHE A 163 12.01 2.67 -11.78
N ASP A 164 13.02 1.83 -11.61
CA ASP A 164 13.79 1.22 -12.72
C ASP A 164 12.97 0.15 -13.45
N TYR A 165 12.07 -0.51 -12.76
CA TYR A 165 11.17 -1.53 -13.29
C TYR A 165 9.74 -1.28 -12.84
N SER A 166 8.78 -1.51 -13.72
CA SER A 166 7.36 -1.50 -13.37
C SER A 166 6.57 -2.57 -14.11
N TYR A 167 5.64 -3.20 -13.39
CA TYR A 167 4.59 -4.08 -13.95
C TYR A 167 3.30 -3.78 -13.21
N ILE A 168 2.46 -2.95 -13.78
CA ILE A 168 1.39 -2.31 -13.03
C ILE A 168 0.01 -2.46 -13.69
N MET A 169 -1.00 -2.46 -12.85
CA MET A 169 -2.39 -2.17 -13.18
C MET A 169 -2.58 -0.66 -13.07
N ALA A 170 -3.02 0.02 -14.14
CA ALA A 170 -3.08 1.47 -14.21
C ALA A 170 -3.90 2.11 -13.07
N ALA A 171 -5.05 1.53 -12.74
CA ALA A 171 -5.89 1.97 -11.62
C ALA A 171 -6.25 0.79 -10.71
N THR A 172 -7.44 0.22 -10.87
CA THR A 172 -8.03 -0.83 -10.05
C THR A 172 -8.69 -1.88 -10.94
N GLY A 173 -8.96 -3.07 -10.40
CA GLY A 173 -9.59 -4.15 -11.16
C GLY A 173 -10.97 -3.82 -11.74
N ASP A 174 -11.70 -2.91 -11.12
CA ASP A 174 -13.02 -2.46 -11.57
C ASP A 174 -13.01 -1.35 -12.62
N ARG A 175 -11.83 -0.88 -13.05
CA ARG A 175 -11.66 0.23 -14.00
C ARG A 175 -10.92 -0.19 -15.26
N VAL A 176 -11.39 0.32 -16.42
CA VAL A 176 -10.64 0.15 -17.66
C VAL A 176 -9.46 1.13 -17.73
N PRO A 177 -8.35 0.78 -18.43
CA PRO A 177 -8.12 -0.43 -19.21
C PRO A 177 -7.76 -1.64 -18.34
N CYS A 178 -8.31 -2.80 -18.67
CA CYS A 178 -8.06 -4.05 -17.95
C CYS A 178 -6.86 -4.79 -18.55
N VAL A 179 -5.69 -4.15 -18.51
CA VAL A 179 -4.43 -4.63 -19.10
C VAL A 179 -3.24 -4.35 -18.18
N TRP A 180 -2.19 -5.15 -18.34
CA TRP A 180 -0.93 -4.89 -17.65
C TRP A 180 -0.07 -3.90 -18.42
N VAL A 181 0.56 -2.99 -17.69
CA VAL A 181 1.55 -2.04 -18.20
C VAL A 181 2.92 -2.43 -17.65
N GLU A 182 3.83 -2.90 -18.50
CA GLU A 182 5.21 -3.22 -18.11
C GLU A 182 6.16 -2.21 -18.71
N ASN A 183 6.95 -1.55 -17.86
CA ASN A 183 7.88 -0.50 -18.27
C ASN A 183 7.23 0.49 -19.27
N GLN A 184 6.05 0.97 -18.89
CA GLN A 184 5.28 1.98 -19.62
C GLN A 184 4.78 1.55 -21.02
N ARG A 185 4.66 0.22 -21.25
CA ARG A 185 4.04 -0.35 -22.45
C ARG A 185 3.03 -1.43 -22.09
N ILE A 186 1.99 -1.55 -22.90
CA ILE A 186 0.99 -2.61 -22.72
C ILE A 186 1.60 -3.97 -23.05
N VAL A 187 1.39 -4.91 -22.14
CA VAL A 187 1.84 -6.31 -22.29
C VAL A 187 0.95 -7.05 -23.29
N ASN A 188 1.57 -7.79 -24.22
CA ASN A 188 0.88 -8.62 -25.21
C ASN A 188 -0.09 -7.87 -26.14
N LEU A 189 0.16 -6.59 -26.40
CA LEU A 189 -0.66 -5.82 -27.32
C LEU A 189 -0.52 -6.32 -28.76
N ASP A 190 -1.65 -6.62 -29.40
CA ASP A 190 -1.70 -6.84 -30.85
C ASP A 190 -1.81 -5.49 -31.57
N PRO A 191 -0.83 -5.11 -32.42
CA PRO A 191 -0.89 -3.87 -33.19
C PRO A 191 -2.10 -3.76 -34.13
N ASN A 192 -2.72 -4.89 -34.49
CA ASN A 192 -3.91 -4.93 -35.34
C ASN A 192 -5.24 -4.78 -34.56
N ASP A 193 -5.18 -4.81 -33.23
CA ASP A 193 -6.32 -4.61 -32.32
C ASP A 193 -5.99 -3.53 -31.29
N PRO A 194 -5.87 -2.25 -31.71
CA PRO A 194 -5.43 -1.17 -30.83
C PRO A 194 -6.45 -0.87 -29.73
N ILE A 195 -5.92 -0.45 -28.58
CA ILE A 195 -6.70 -0.10 -27.38
C ILE A 195 -7.18 1.35 -27.50
N GLU A 196 -8.47 1.56 -27.25
CA GLU A 196 -9.07 2.85 -27.01
C GLU A 196 -9.78 2.85 -25.64
N VAL A 197 -9.61 3.93 -24.87
CA VAL A 197 -10.20 4.10 -23.53
C VAL A 197 -10.90 5.44 -23.43
N SER A 198 -12.11 5.45 -22.85
CA SER A 198 -12.86 6.67 -22.58
C SER A 198 -13.56 6.58 -21.22
N TYR A 199 -13.65 7.71 -20.53
CA TYR A 199 -14.46 7.88 -19.32
C TYR A 199 -15.62 8.86 -19.53
N GLU A 200 -15.79 9.36 -20.77
CA GLU A 200 -16.82 10.32 -21.12
C GLU A 200 -18.00 9.66 -21.85
N LYS A 201 -17.73 8.81 -22.83
CA LYS A 201 -18.74 8.19 -23.68
C LYS A 201 -18.36 6.78 -24.12
N PRO A 202 -19.37 5.90 -24.34
CA PRO A 202 -19.15 4.56 -24.87
C PRO A 202 -18.66 4.59 -26.33
N PHE A 203 -18.00 3.51 -26.73
CA PHE A 203 -17.64 3.26 -28.13
C PHE A 203 -18.81 2.62 -28.86
N PRO A 204 -19.14 3.07 -30.10
CA PRO A 204 -20.20 2.49 -30.89
C PRO A 204 -19.97 0.99 -31.13
N GLY A 205 -21.00 0.17 -30.90
CA GLY A 205 -20.97 -1.27 -31.12
C GLY A 205 -20.36 -2.09 -29.98
N GLU A 206 -19.74 -1.46 -28.98
CA GLU A 206 -19.27 -2.16 -27.78
C GLU A 206 -20.40 -2.37 -26.76
N PRO A 207 -20.65 -3.60 -26.28
CA PRO A 207 -21.72 -3.87 -25.34
C PRO A 207 -21.41 -3.29 -23.95
N LEU A 208 -22.46 -2.82 -23.26
CA LEU A 208 -22.36 -2.31 -21.90
C LEU A 208 -23.08 -3.24 -20.91
N GLY A 209 -22.57 -3.35 -19.71
CA GLY A 209 -23.13 -4.20 -18.66
C GLY A 209 -24.57 -3.87 -18.29
N LYS A 210 -24.95 -2.58 -18.32
CA LYS A 210 -26.33 -2.14 -18.07
C LYS A 210 -27.33 -2.61 -19.13
N ASP A 211 -26.88 -2.75 -20.40
CA ASP A 211 -27.73 -3.07 -21.54
C ASP A 211 -27.67 -4.57 -21.92
N HIS A 212 -26.61 -5.27 -21.52
CA HIS A 212 -26.30 -6.65 -21.88
C HIS A 212 -25.98 -7.53 -20.67
N PRO A 213 -26.90 -7.68 -19.69
CA PRO A 213 -26.66 -8.51 -18.50
C PRO A 213 -26.43 -9.98 -18.80
N GLU A 214 -26.82 -10.48 -19.98
CA GLU A 214 -26.56 -11.85 -20.46
C GLU A 214 -25.08 -12.11 -20.76
N LEU A 215 -24.29 -11.06 -20.99
CA LEU A 215 -22.84 -11.17 -21.22
C LEU A 215 -22.03 -11.14 -19.91
N LEU A 216 -22.66 -10.87 -18.77
CA LEU A 216 -22.02 -10.88 -17.47
C LEU A 216 -21.97 -12.30 -16.90
N THR A 217 -21.06 -13.11 -17.46
CA THR A 217 -20.96 -14.55 -17.19
C THR A 217 -20.22 -14.88 -15.90
N LYS A 218 -19.43 -13.94 -15.35
CA LYS A 218 -18.68 -14.12 -14.11
C LYS A 218 -19.33 -13.38 -12.95
N LEU A 219 -19.43 -12.05 -13.03
CA LEU A 219 -19.89 -11.22 -11.92
C LEU A 219 -20.77 -10.08 -12.42
N LYS A 220 -21.88 -9.85 -11.74
CA LYS A 220 -22.81 -8.76 -12.03
C LYS A 220 -22.52 -7.55 -11.15
N PRO A 221 -22.72 -6.33 -11.67
CA PRO A 221 -22.65 -5.13 -10.83
C PRO A 221 -23.85 -5.06 -9.88
N SER A 222 -23.62 -4.44 -8.73
CA SER A 222 -24.72 -4.02 -7.86
C SER A 222 -25.45 -2.81 -8.49
N PRO A 223 -26.77 -2.69 -8.32
CA PRO A 223 -27.54 -1.59 -8.86
C PRO A 223 -27.04 -0.22 -8.38
N ASN A 224 -26.97 0.75 -9.27
CA ASN A 224 -26.66 2.16 -8.99
C ASN A 224 -25.22 2.45 -8.50
N HIS A 225 -24.29 1.50 -8.55
CA HIS A 225 -22.88 1.71 -8.18
C HIS A 225 -21.98 2.20 -9.33
N GLY A 226 -22.49 2.25 -10.56
CA GLY A 226 -21.74 2.75 -11.72
C GLY A 226 -20.67 1.78 -12.26
N HIS A 227 -20.75 0.50 -11.90
CA HIS A 227 -19.85 -0.57 -12.39
C HIS A 227 -20.47 -1.33 -13.59
N ASP A 228 -21.29 -0.67 -14.38
CA ASP A 228 -22.14 -1.27 -15.39
C ASP A 228 -21.83 -0.83 -16.83
N MET A 229 -20.59 -0.34 -17.05
CA MET A 229 -20.13 0.16 -18.36
C MET A 229 -19.46 -0.97 -19.18
N ALA A 230 -18.23 -0.79 -19.65
CA ALA A 230 -17.56 -1.78 -20.50
C ALA A 230 -17.52 -3.19 -19.89
N ILE A 231 -17.74 -4.21 -20.72
CA ILE A 231 -17.68 -5.62 -20.31
C ILE A 231 -16.30 -6.17 -20.68
N VAL A 232 -15.56 -6.66 -19.69
CA VAL A 232 -14.27 -7.31 -19.87
C VAL A 232 -14.30 -8.67 -19.16
N ASN A 233 -14.08 -9.75 -19.90
CA ASN A 233 -14.05 -11.12 -19.37
C ASN A 233 -15.28 -11.51 -18.53
N GLY A 234 -16.48 -11.09 -18.98
CA GLY A 234 -17.75 -11.40 -18.30
C GLY A 234 -18.02 -10.61 -17.02
N ILE A 235 -17.31 -9.50 -16.82
CA ILE A 235 -17.49 -8.56 -15.70
C ILE A 235 -17.57 -7.14 -16.28
N SER A 236 -18.58 -6.37 -15.89
CA SER A 236 -18.67 -4.96 -16.27
C SER A 236 -17.78 -4.08 -15.38
N ARG A 237 -17.29 -2.98 -15.94
CA ARG A 237 -16.30 -2.09 -15.31
C ARG A 237 -16.78 -0.64 -15.29
N ILE A 238 -16.03 0.21 -14.63
CA ILE A 238 -16.16 1.67 -14.73
C ILE A 238 -15.33 2.15 -15.92
N GLY A 239 -15.94 2.96 -16.79
CA GLY A 239 -15.34 3.46 -18.02
C GLY A 239 -15.58 2.56 -19.23
N TYR A 240 -15.11 3.00 -20.38
CA TYR A 240 -15.34 2.39 -21.69
C TYR A 240 -14.02 2.00 -22.33
N MET A 241 -13.97 0.81 -22.94
CA MET A 241 -12.79 0.28 -23.57
C MET A 241 -13.16 -0.47 -24.86
N LYS A 242 -12.31 -0.36 -25.87
CA LYS A 242 -12.41 -1.07 -27.12
C LYS A 242 -11.03 -1.59 -27.52
N GLY A 243 -10.99 -2.73 -28.18
CA GLY A 243 -9.74 -3.36 -28.65
C GLY A 243 -8.89 -3.98 -27.53
N GLY A 244 -7.67 -4.37 -27.89
CA GLY A 244 -6.69 -4.95 -26.97
C GLY A 244 -7.05 -6.33 -26.43
N LYS A 245 -7.83 -7.13 -27.15
CA LYS A 245 -8.37 -8.41 -26.66
C LYS A 245 -7.28 -9.37 -26.18
N GLN A 246 -6.15 -9.43 -26.86
CA GLN A 246 -5.01 -10.28 -26.49
C GLN A 246 -4.26 -9.78 -25.25
N ALA A 247 -4.34 -8.48 -24.95
CA ALA A 247 -3.67 -7.85 -23.82
C ALA A 247 -4.50 -7.88 -22.53
N LEU A 248 -5.80 -8.22 -22.59
CA LEU A 248 -6.67 -8.25 -21.41
C LEU A 248 -6.15 -9.23 -20.38
N TRP A 249 -6.10 -8.81 -19.10
CA TRP A 249 -5.82 -9.75 -18.02
C TRP A 249 -7.00 -10.71 -17.79
N GLU A 250 -6.71 -11.84 -17.17
CA GLU A 250 -7.72 -12.73 -16.61
C GLU A 250 -7.86 -12.43 -15.12
N ASP A 251 -9.08 -12.12 -14.64
CA ASP A 251 -9.33 -11.67 -13.27
C ASP A 251 -8.86 -12.67 -12.23
N GLU A 252 -9.09 -13.97 -12.46
CA GLU A 252 -8.63 -15.06 -11.59
C GLU A 252 -7.11 -15.15 -11.46
N ASN A 253 -6.36 -14.59 -12.39
CA ASN A 253 -4.90 -14.64 -12.45
C ASN A 253 -4.21 -13.34 -12.00
N ILE A 254 -4.96 -12.33 -11.56
CA ILE A 254 -4.38 -11.04 -11.16
C ILE A 254 -3.36 -11.22 -10.02
N ALA A 255 -3.73 -11.92 -8.95
CA ALA A 255 -2.83 -12.15 -7.83
C ALA A 255 -1.61 -12.99 -8.21
N ASP A 256 -1.79 -14.01 -9.06
CA ASP A 256 -0.71 -14.83 -9.57
C ASP A 256 0.27 -14.01 -10.43
N SER A 257 -0.24 -13.12 -11.28
CA SER A 257 0.58 -12.23 -12.10
C SER A 257 1.43 -11.29 -11.25
N ILE A 258 0.83 -10.64 -10.27
CA ILE A 258 1.53 -9.75 -9.32
C ILE A 258 2.59 -10.54 -8.55
N THR A 259 2.22 -11.68 -7.98
CA THR A 259 3.11 -12.52 -7.17
C THR A 259 4.28 -13.05 -7.99
N CYS A 260 4.02 -13.57 -9.19
CA CYS A 260 5.06 -14.08 -10.08
C CYS A 260 6.08 -13.00 -10.46
N LYS A 261 5.62 -11.78 -10.77
CA LYS A 261 6.51 -10.66 -11.09
C LYS A 261 7.31 -10.19 -9.87
N ALA A 262 6.72 -10.17 -8.68
CA ALA A 262 7.42 -9.84 -7.44
C ALA A 262 8.50 -10.88 -7.11
N VAL A 263 8.18 -12.16 -7.20
CA VAL A 263 9.14 -13.25 -6.98
C VAL A 263 10.29 -13.18 -7.98
N ARG A 264 10.00 -12.98 -9.26
CA ARG A 264 11.05 -12.83 -10.29
C ARG A 264 11.93 -11.61 -10.06
N PHE A 265 11.36 -10.49 -9.64
CA PHE A 265 12.13 -9.29 -9.29
C PHE A 265 13.12 -9.61 -8.15
N ILE A 266 12.65 -10.25 -7.08
CA ILE A 266 13.49 -10.67 -5.94
C ILE A 266 14.61 -11.62 -6.40
N GLU A 267 14.29 -12.64 -7.20
CA GLU A 267 15.26 -13.61 -7.72
C GLU A 267 16.33 -12.95 -8.61
N ASN A 268 15.92 -12.00 -9.46
CA ASN A 268 16.82 -11.30 -10.36
C ASN A 268 17.75 -10.31 -9.67
N HIS A 269 17.34 -9.75 -8.52
CA HIS A 269 18.07 -8.70 -7.80
C HIS A 269 18.61 -9.14 -6.43
N LYS A 270 18.66 -10.45 -6.15
CA LYS A 270 19.10 -11.01 -4.86
C LYS A 270 20.54 -10.65 -4.46
N ASP A 271 21.39 -10.29 -5.42
CA ASP A 271 22.80 -10.01 -5.23
C ASP A 271 23.11 -8.52 -5.06
N GLU A 272 22.11 -7.65 -5.17
CA GLU A 272 22.19 -6.21 -5.01
C GLU A 272 21.06 -5.66 -4.14
N PRO A 273 21.21 -4.49 -3.48
CA PRO A 273 20.13 -3.93 -2.69
C PRO A 273 19.00 -3.46 -3.60
N PHE A 274 17.77 -3.75 -3.20
CA PHE A 274 16.59 -3.32 -3.95
C PHE A 274 15.52 -2.71 -3.03
N PHE A 275 14.74 -1.81 -3.62
CA PHE A 275 13.47 -1.33 -3.10
C PHE A 275 12.34 -1.83 -4.00
N LEU A 276 11.40 -2.57 -3.43
CA LEU A 276 10.27 -3.13 -4.15
C LEU A 276 8.96 -2.66 -3.52
N TYR A 277 8.15 -1.95 -4.30
CA TYR A 277 6.75 -1.71 -3.99
C TYR A 277 5.89 -2.81 -4.61
N VAL A 278 5.07 -3.48 -3.81
CA VAL A 278 4.07 -4.44 -4.27
C VAL A 278 2.70 -3.96 -3.80
N GLY A 279 1.90 -3.45 -4.72
CA GLY A 279 0.49 -3.14 -4.50
C GLY A 279 -0.36 -4.36 -4.87
N THR A 280 -0.94 -5.06 -3.92
CA THR A 280 -1.84 -6.17 -4.25
C THR A 280 -3.19 -5.63 -4.73
N ASN A 281 -3.98 -6.48 -5.42
CA ASN A 281 -5.35 -6.15 -5.79
C ASN A 281 -6.36 -6.63 -4.75
N ASP A 282 -5.99 -7.59 -3.92
CA ASP A 282 -6.88 -8.17 -2.92
C ASP A 282 -6.97 -7.29 -1.64
N ALA A 283 -8.17 -7.09 -1.09
CA ALA A 283 -9.49 -7.66 -1.48
C ALA A 283 -10.38 -6.65 -2.21
N HIS A 284 -9.83 -5.80 -3.10
CA HIS A 284 -10.59 -4.83 -3.89
C HIS A 284 -11.48 -5.53 -4.92
N VAL A 285 -12.58 -4.90 -5.26
CA VAL A 285 -13.52 -5.37 -6.30
C VAL A 285 -12.95 -5.17 -7.73
N PRO A 286 -13.40 -5.97 -8.70
CA PRO A 286 -14.25 -7.17 -8.59
C PRO A 286 -13.47 -8.32 -7.93
N ARG A 287 -14.08 -8.96 -6.96
CA ARG A 287 -13.47 -10.09 -6.26
C ARG A 287 -13.75 -11.37 -7.06
N TRP A 288 -12.76 -11.79 -7.82
CA TRP A 288 -12.81 -13.02 -8.62
C TRP A 288 -11.55 -13.83 -8.40
N PRO A 289 -11.42 -14.46 -7.21
CA PRO A 289 -10.20 -15.15 -6.82
C PRO A 289 -9.93 -16.38 -7.70
N HIS A 290 -8.66 -16.78 -7.76
CA HIS A 290 -8.25 -17.97 -8.49
C HIS A 290 -8.99 -19.21 -7.99
N PRO A 291 -9.40 -20.15 -8.87
CA PRO A 291 -10.20 -21.34 -8.52
C PRO A 291 -9.71 -22.14 -7.31
N ARG A 292 -8.38 -22.18 -7.06
CA ARG A 292 -7.81 -22.87 -5.90
C ARG A 292 -8.24 -22.29 -4.55
N PHE A 293 -8.72 -21.04 -4.50
CA PHE A 293 -9.19 -20.39 -3.27
C PHE A 293 -10.72 -20.37 -3.14
N VAL A 294 -11.44 -20.58 -4.24
CA VAL A 294 -12.90 -20.51 -4.26
C VAL A 294 -13.51 -21.46 -3.24
N GLY A 295 -14.35 -20.93 -2.35
CA GLY A 295 -15.04 -21.65 -1.29
C GLY A 295 -14.19 -22.03 -0.08
N LYS A 296 -12.91 -21.64 -0.03
CA LYS A 296 -11.99 -22.04 1.05
C LYS A 296 -12.21 -21.24 2.34
N SER A 297 -12.65 -20.00 2.24
CA SER A 297 -12.90 -19.15 3.39
C SER A 297 -14.24 -19.41 4.08
N GLY A 298 -15.23 -19.93 3.37
CA GLY A 298 -16.62 -19.98 3.80
C GLY A 298 -17.34 -18.62 3.79
N MET A 299 -16.65 -17.53 3.39
CA MET A 299 -17.17 -16.17 3.35
C MET A 299 -17.32 -15.62 1.91
N GLY A 300 -17.38 -16.51 0.92
CA GLY A 300 -17.51 -16.15 -0.49
C GLY A 300 -16.29 -15.42 -1.06
N PRO A 301 -16.43 -14.76 -2.22
CA PRO A 301 -15.31 -14.19 -2.95
C PRO A 301 -14.44 -13.21 -2.14
N ARG A 302 -15.04 -12.42 -1.24
CA ARG A 302 -14.27 -11.49 -0.39
C ARG A 302 -13.34 -12.25 0.57
N GLY A 303 -13.86 -13.27 1.26
CA GLY A 303 -13.04 -14.09 2.16
C GLY A 303 -11.99 -14.89 1.41
N ASP A 304 -12.34 -15.43 0.24
CA ASP A 304 -11.41 -16.18 -0.61
C ASP A 304 -10.28 -15.28 -1.14
N ALA A 305 -10.57 -14.00 -1.42
CA ALA A 305 -9.56 -12.99 -1.77
C ALA A 305 -8.59 -12.68 -0.61
N LEU A 306 -9.05 -12.71 0.64
CA LEU A 306 -8.18 -12.59 1.80
C LEU A 306 -7.20 -13.77 1.93
N LEU A 307 -7.66 -15.00 1.65
CA LEU A 307 -6.78 -16.17 1.62
C LEU A 307 -5.76 -16.08 0.47
N GLN A 308 -6.17 -15.54 -0.67
CA GLN A 308 -5.31 -15.29 -1.81
C GLN A 308 -4.24 -14.24 -1.50
N PHE A 309 -4.60 -13.16 -0.78
CA PHE A 309 -3.66 -12.18 -0.26
C PHE A 309 -2.62 -12.84 0.68
N ASP A 310 -3.07 -13.65 1.63
CA ASP A 310 -2.18 -14.37 2.55
C ASP A 310 -1.20 -15.28 1.80
N TRP A 311 -1.67 -15.96 0.75
CA TRP A 311 -0.81 -16.75 -0.13
C TRP A 311 0.26 -15.87 -0.82
N THR A 312 -0.09 -14.69 -1.33
CA THR A 312 0.86 -13.75 -1.94
C THR A 312 1.96 -13.36 -0.94
N VAL A 313 1.59 -13.07 0.30
CA VAL A 313 2.56 -12.80 1.38
C VAL A 313 3.51 -13.98 1.57
N GLY A 314 2.97 -15.20 1.60
CA GLY A 314 3.76 -16.43 1.74
C GLY A 314 4.75 -16.66 0.61
N GLU A 315 4.36 -16.43 -0.63
CA GLU A 315 5.22 -16.57 -1.81
C GLU A 315 6.38 -15.56 -1.81
N ILE A 316 6.11 -14.30 -1.45
CA ILE A 316 7.15 -13.27 -1.32
C ILE A 316 8.15 -13.64 -0.22
N MET A 317 7.68 -14.06 0.95
CA MET A 317 8.55 -14.52 2.04
C MET A 317 9.38 -15.74 1.61
N GLY A 318 8.75 -16.72 0.96
CA GLY A 318 9.42 -17.91 0.44
C GLY A 318 10.49 -17.59 -0.61
N ALA A 319 10.26 -16.60 -1.47
CA ALA A 319 11.25 -16.15 -2.45
C ALA A 319 12.50 -15.55 -1.76
N LEU A 320 12.31 -14.75 -0.72
CA LEU A 320 13.42 -14.18 0.07
C LEU A 320 14.21 -15.26 0.82
N GLU A 321 13.51 -16.22 1.40
CA GLU A 321 14.13 -17.37 2.08
C GLU A 321 14.96 -18.23 1.10
N LYS A 322 14.37 -18.57 -0.04
CA LYS A 322 15.04 -19.35 -1.10
C LYS A 322 16.26 -18.61 -1.69
N ALA A 323 16.17 -17.29 -1.80
CA ALA A 323 17.28 -16.45 -2.25
C ALA A 323 18.37 -16.23 -1.17
N GLY A 324 18.12 -16.63 0.09
CA GLY A 324 19.05 -16.45 1.22
C GLY A 324 19.21 -15.00 1.68
N ILE A 325 18.21 -14.14 1.44
CA ILE A 325 18.24 -12.71 1.77
C ILE A 325 17.17 -12.28 2.77
N ALA A 326 16.35 -13.20 3.27
CA ALA A 326 15.24 -12.90 4.18
C ALA A 326 15.71 -12.16 5.45
N GLU A 327 16.82 -12.59 6.05
CA GLU A 327 17.38 -11.98 7.26
C GLU A 327 17.70 -10.49 7.11
N ASN A 328 18.18 -10.08 5.91
CA ASN A 328 18.53 -8.69 5.60
C ASN A 328 17.52 -8.00 4.67
N THR A 329 16.26 -8.33 4.80
CA THR A 329 15.16 -7.67 4.09
C THR A 329 14.18 -7.08 5.10
N LEU A 330 13.94 -5.77 4.98
CA LEU A 330 12.90 -5.06 5.70
C LEU A 330 11.61 -5.12 4.89
N ILE A 331 10.55 -5.69 5.47
CA ILE A 331 9.22 -5.74 4.88
C ILE A 331 8.28 -4.87 5.70
N VAL A 332 7.62 -3.92 5.05
CA VAL A 332 6.49 -3.17 5.60
C VAL A 332 5.23 -3.69 4.92
N LEU A 333 4.43 -4.47 5.64
CA LEU A 333 3.09 -4.87 5.20
C LEU A 333 2.08 -3.91 5.77
N SER A 334 1.20 -3.35 4.93
CA SER A 334 0.10 -2.49 5.36
C SER A 334 -1.05 -2.54 4.35
N SER A 335 -2.08 -1.72 4.54
CA SER A 335 -3.18 -1.52 3.58
C SER A 335 -3.28 -0.04 3.23
N ASP A 336 -3.75 0.29 2.04
CA ASP A 336 -3.86 1.68 1.59
C ASP A 336 -4.98 2.47 2.27
N ASN A 337 -6.02 1.80 2.72
CA ASN A 337 -7.15 2.35 3.50
C ASN A 337 -7.87 1.22 4.22
N GLY A 338 -8.87 1.59 5.01
CA GLY A 338 -9.73 0.64 5.69
C GLY A 338 -10.63 -0.18 4.78
N PRO A 339 -11.38 -1.15 5.34
CA PRO A 339 -12.13 -2.14 4.57
C PRO A 339 -13.43 -1.61 4.01
N VAL A 340 -13.89 -2.26 2.96
CA VAL A 340 -15.26 -2.15 2.45
C VAL A 340 -15.80 -3.56 2.17
N VAL A 341 -17.08 -3.76 2.43
CA VAL A 341 -17.75 -5.05 2.20
C VAL A 341 -18.56 -4.99 0.92
N ASP A 342 -19.52 -4.08 0.83
CA ASP A 342 -20.32 -3.82 -0.38
C ASP A 342 -19.68 -2.69 -1.19
N ASP A 343 -19.11 -3.01 -2.34
CA ASP A 343 -18.42 -2.03 -3.17
C ASP A 343 -18.69 -2.22 -4.68
N GLY A 344 -19.95 -2.44 -5.01
CA GLY A 344 -20.40 -2.29 -6.40
C GLY A 344 -20.60 -3.56 -7.21
N TYR A 345 -20.38 -4.74 -6.63
CA TYR A 345 -20.65 -6.02 -7.30
C TYR A 345 -21.50 -6.95 -6.44
N ALA A 346 -22.33 -7.76 -7.09
CA ALA A 346 -23.19 -8.77 -6.47
C ALA A 346 -22.39 -10.05 -6.13
N ASP A 347 -21.35 -9.91 -5.32
CA ASP A 347 -20.44 -10.98 -4.92
C ASP A 347 -20.84 -11.67 -3.60
N ARG A 348 -22.01 -11.31 -3.06
CA ARG A 348 -22.56 -11.81 -1.80
C ARG A 348 -21.68 -11.54 -0.57
N ALA A 349 -20.80 -10.53 -0.63
CA ALA A 349 -19.90 -10.22 0.48
C ALA A 349 -20.64 -9.83 1.76
N VAL A 350 -21.79 -9.15 1.65
CA VAL A 350 -22.64 -8.77 2.78
C VAL A 350 -23.31 -9.99 3.39
N GLU A 351 -23.96 -10.82 2.58
CA GLU A 351 -24.71 -12.00 3.02
C GLU A 351 -23.81 -13.08 3.63
N LEU A 352 -22.58 -13.19 3.14
CA LEU A 352 -21.63 -14.22 3.58
C LEU A 352 -20.63 -13.71 4.63
N LEU A 353 -20.74 -12.46 5.06
CA LEU A 353 -19.84 -11.87 6.05
C LEU A 353 -19.92 -12.60 7.42
N GLY A 354 -21.11 -13.02 7.84
CA GLY A 354 -21.33 -13.71 9.10
C GLY A 354 -20.87 -12.88 10.29
N GLU A 355 -20.12 -13.51 11.19
CA GLU A 355 -19.54 -12.88 12.38
C GLU A 355 -18.25 -12.09 12.10
N HIS A 356 -17.78 -12.08 10.88
CA HIS A 356 -16.54 -11.40 10.51
C HIS A 356 -16.67 -9.87 10.63
N ARG A 357 -15.64 -9.24 11.16
CA ARG A 357 -15.57 -7.79 11.36
C ARG A 357 -14.31 -7.21 10.71
N PRO A 358 -14.36 -6.86 9.43
CA PRO A 358 -13.19 -6.33 8.70
C PRO A 358 -12.57 -5.09 9.36
N TRP A 359 -13.41 -4.25 9.97
CA TRP A 359 -13.01 -3.05 10.70
C TRP A 359 -12.41 -3.31 12.09
N GLY A 360 -12.50 -4.54 12.61
CA GLY A 360 -12.09 -4.87 13.98
C GLY A 360 -12.96 -4.16 15.03
N PRO A 361 -12.36 -3.49 16.03
CA PRO A 361 -13.12 -2.75 17.05
C PRO A 361 -13.50 -1.32 16.62
N PHE A 362 -13.04 -0.89 15.44
CA PHE A 362 -13.17 0.48 14.98
C PHE A 362 -14.53 0.75 14.32
N ARG A 363 -14.89 2.04 14.18
CA ARG A 363 -16.09 2.51 13.48
C ARG A 363 -15.77 2.95 12.06
N GLY A 364 -16.73 2.82 11.14
CA GLY A 364 -16.61 3.23 9.75
C GLY A 364 -15.99 2.16 8.86
N GLY A 365 -15.16 2.58 7.93
CA GLY A 365 -14.50 1.78 6.90
C GLY A 365 -13.94 2.67 5.80
N LYS A 366 -13.68 2.14 4.62
CA LYS A 366 -13.29 2.92 3.43
C LYS A 366 -14.21 4.14 3.26
N TYR A 367 -13.68 5.26 2.86
CA TYR A 367 -14.38 6.57 2.75
C TYR A 367 -14.70 7.28 4.07
N SER A 368 -14.54 6.64 5.22
CA SER A 368 -14.93 7.18 6.52
C SER A 368 -13.81 7.94 7.20
N ILE A 369 -14.15 9.06 7.86
CA ILE A 369 -13.20 9.78 8.73
C ILE A 369 -13.06 9.13 10.11
N PHE A 370 -13.94 8.21 10.48
CA PHE A 370 -13.77 7.39 11.68
C PHE A 370 -12.58 6.44 11.57
N GLU A 371 -12.14 5.90 12.71
CA GLU A 371 -10.90 5.12 12.81
C GLU A 371 -10.76 4.01 11.75
N ALA A 372 -11.83 3.24 11.47
CA ALA A 372 -11.73 2.15 10.50
C ALA A 372 -11.43 2.60 9.06
N GLY A 373 -11.54 3.89 8.74
CA GLY A 373 -11.20 4.40 7.41
C GLY A 373 -9.70 4.48 7.16
N THR A 374 -8.94 4.79 8.19
CA THR A 374 -7.51 5.12 8.10
C THR A 374 -6.62 4.28 9.02
N ARG A 375 -7.17 3.71 10.10
CA ARG A 375 -6.43 2.82 10.98
C ARG A 375 -6.33 1.43 10.35
N VAL A 376 -5.18 1.16 9.78
CA VAL A 376 -4.90 0.00 8.92
C VAL A 376 -3.99 -1.01 9.61
N PRO A 377 -3.98 -2.29 9.18
CA PRO A 377 -2.97 -3.22 9.65
C PRO A 377 -1.58 -2.74 9.25
N MET A 378 -0.60 -2.92 10.14
CA MET A 378 0.81 -2.69 9.83
C MET A 378 1.70 -3.68 10.57
N ILE A 379 2.62 -4.28 9.81
CA ILE A 379 3.66 -5.17 10.30
C ILE A 379 4.98 -4.70 9.70
N VAL A 380 6.00 -4.52 10.53
CA VAL A 380 7.36 -4.24 10.09
C VAL A 380 8.24 -5.39 10.51
N SER A 381 8.75 -6.14 9.54
CA SER A 381 9.63 -7.29 9.77
C SER A 381 11.01 -7.03 9.17
N TRP A 382 12.04 -7.25 9.96
CA TRP A 382 13.44 -7.26 9.54
C TRP A 382 14.20 -8.16 10.50
N PRO A 383 14.28 -9.47 10.24
CA PRO A 383 14.74 -10.45 11.22
C PRO A 383 16.11 -10.15 11.83
N ALA A 384 17.04 -9.58 11.04
CA ALA A 384 18.38 -9.23 11.55
C ALA A 384 18.38 -8.05 12.55
N GLN A 385 17.33 -7.21 12.60
CA GLN A 385 17.35 -5.93 13.35
C GLN A 385 16.16 -5.73 14.28
N VAL A 386 14.99 -6.28 13.94
CA VAL A 386 13.75 -6.06 14.65
C VAL A 386 13.47 -7.24 15.58
N LYS A 387 13.20 -6.93 16.85
CA LYS A 387 12.70 -7.92 17.80
C LYS A 387 11.20 -8.10 17.62
N PRO A 388 10.71 -9.34 17.49
CA PRO A 388 9.28 -9.57 17.40
C PRO A 388 8.51 -9.03 18.60
N GLY A 389 7.34 -8.42 18.32
CA GLY A 389 6.50 -7.86 19.37
C GLY A 389 5.26 -7.14 18.84
N VAL A 390 4.57 -6.52 19.77
CA VAL A 390 3.41 -5.66 19.49
C VAL A 390 3.73 -4.26 19.99
N SER A 391 3.44 -3.23 19.18
CA SER A 391 3.64 -1.84 19.53
C SER A 391 2.32 -1.08 19.38
N ASP A 392 2.04 -0.23 20.35
CA ASP A 392 0.95 0.76 20.33
C ASP A 392 1.43 2.17 19.99
N ALA A 393 2.67 2.31 19.51
CA ALA A 393 3.19 3.55 19.00
C ALA A 393 2.31 4.08 17.87
N LEU A 394 2.00 5.38 17.93
CA LEU A 394 1.26 6.06 16.87
C LEU A 394 2.17 6.24 15.65
N VAL A 395 1.91 5.50 14.59
CA VAL A 395 2.71 5.56 13.35
C VAL A 395 1.84 5.83 12.13
N SER A 396 2.41 6.45 11.12
CA SER A 396 1.71 6.75 9.87
C SER A 396 2.55 6.37 8.65
N GLN A 397 1.91 5.85 7.63
CA GLN A 397 2.56 5.48 6.37
C GLN A 397 3.33 6.64 5.73
N ILE A 398 2.87 7.88 5.91
CA ILE A 398 3.54 9.07 5.36
C ILE A 398 4.97 9.21 5.87
N ASP A 399 5.29 8.66 7.05
CA ASP A 399 6.60 8.75 7.69
C ASP A 399 7.60 7.72 7.15
N LEU A 400 7.14 6.77 6.35
CA LEU A 400 8.05 5.79 5.75
C LEU A 400 9.09 6.47 4.85
N TYR A 401 8.77 7.58 4.19
CA TYR A 401 9.75 8.29 3.37
C TYR A 401 10.92 8.82 4.21
N ALA A 402 10.66 9.67 5.19
CA ALA A 402 11.72 10.24 6.05
C ALA A 402 12.45 9.16 6.85
N SER A 403 11.72 8.14 7.34
CA SER A 403 12.31 7.05 8.11
C SER A 403 13.22 6.17 7.25
N MET A 404 12.87 5.90 5.99
CA MET A 404 13.75 5.17 5.08
C MET A 404 14.97 6.02 4.67
N ALA A 405 14.80 7.32 4.50
CA ALA A 405 15.93 8.23 4.26
C ALA A 405 16.90 8.20 5.45
N SER A 406 16.38 8.23 6.69
CA SER A 406 17.17 8.06 7.91
C SER A 406 17.89 6.71 7.95
N LEU A 407 17.20 5.62 7.60
CA LEU A 407 17.80 4.28 7.49
C LEU A 407 18.97 4.26 6.50
N MET A 408 18.86 5.00 5.39
CA MET A 408 19.91 5.12 4.38
C MET A 408 21.03 6.10 4.78
N GLY A 409 20.89 6.81 5.89
CA GLY A 409 21.78 7.90 6.28
C GLY A 409 21.76 9.07 5.29
N LYS A 410 20.66 9.25 4.55
CA LYS A 410 20.48 10.30 3.55
C LYS A 410 19.55 11.38 4.08
N PRO A 411 20.02 12.62 4.30
CA PRO A 411 19.14 13.74 4.59
C PRO A 411 18.14 13.95 3.43
N LEU A 412 16.89 14.24 3.75
CA LEU A 412 15.93 14.66 2.74
C LEU A 412 16.32 16.02 2.16
N GLU A 413 16.19 16.15 0.85
CA GLU A 413 16.40 17.42 0.15
C GLU A 413 15.27 18.40 0.49
N GLU A 414 15.53 19.69 0.26
CA GLU A 414 14.51 20.73 0.45
C GLU A 414 13.28 20.45 -0.42
N GLY A 415 12.11 20.45 0.17
CA GLY A 415 10.84 20.13 -0.49
C GLY A 415 10.52 18.64 -0.61
N ALA A 416 11.44 17.73 -0.28
CA ALA A 416 11.17 16.30 -0.24
C ALA A 416 10.48 15.90 1.07
N GLY A 417 9.34 15.23 0.97
CA GLY A 417 8.61 14.70 2.11
C GLY A 417 8.23 15.72 3.20
N PRO A 418 7.65 16.90 2.87
CA PRO A 418 7.48 18.00 3.82
C PRO A 418 6.58 17.67 5.03
N ASP A 419 5.71 16.67 4.90
CA ASP A 419 4.82 16.20 5.97
C ASP A 419 5.31 14.89 6.60
N SER A 420 6.32 14.26 6.00
CA SER A 420 6.97 13.06 6.50
C SER A 420 7.95 13.39 7.61
N ARG A 421 8.00 12.56 8.65
CA ARG A 421 8.92 12.72 9.78
C ARG A 421 9.67 11.43 10.03
N ASP A 422 10.90 11.54 10.50
CA ASP A 422 11.68 10.37 10.89
C ASP A 422 11.13 9.76 12.17
N HIS A 423 10.56 8.57 12.03
CA HIS A 423 10.11 7.69 13.09
C HIS A 423 10.68 6.27 12.92
N LEU A 424 11.89 6.17 12.37
CA LEU A 424 12.55 4.89 12.12
C LEU A 424 12.57 4.00 13.39
N ASP A 425 12.92 4.56 14.54
CA ASP A 425 12.97 3.80 15.79
C ASP A 425 11.59 3.28 16.22
N ALA A 426 10.51 4.00 15.92
CA ALA A 426 9.16 3.50 16.15
C ALA A 426 8.83 2.32 15.20
N PHE A 427 9.12 2.45 13.91
CA PHE A 427 8.91 1.37 12.95
C PHE A 427 9.74 0.11 13.26
N LEU A 428 10.92 0.28 13.86
CA LEU A 428 11.77 -0.82 14.30
C LEU A 428 11.42 -1.35 15.72
N GLY A 429 10.35 -0.82 16.34
CA GLY A 429 9.89 -1.24 17.67
C GLY A 429 10.77 -0.80 18.83
N LYS A 430 11.63 0.19 18.64
CA LYS A 430 12.55 0.73 19.66
C LYS A 430 11.95 1.92 20.40
N ASP A 431 11.15 2.76 19.72
CA ASP A 431 10.35 3.83 20.30
C ASP A 431 8.89 3.39 20.41
N LEU A 432 8.29 3.49 21.59
CA LEU A 432 6.92 3.07 21.85
C LEU A 432 5.91 4.23 21.75
N LYS A 433 6.36 5.44 21.46
CA LYS A 433 5.50 6.61 21.34
C LYS A 433 5.13 6.91 19.88
N GLY A 434 6.11 6.99 18.99
CA GLY A 434 5.93 7.41 17.60
C GLY A 434 5.58 8.91 17.46
N ARG A 435 4.60 9.22 16.61
CA ARG A 435 4.14 10.60 16.35
C ARG A 435 3.43 11.22 17.55
N ASP A 436 3.53 12.54 17.66
CA ASP A 436 2.71 13.31 18.61
C ASP A 436 1.25 13.42 18.15
N TYR A 437 1.00 13.34 16.86
CA TYR A 437 -0.34 13.35 16.25
C TYR A 437 -0.30 12.89 14.78
N VAL A 438 -1.45 12.44 14.29
CA VAL A 438 -1.71 12.20 12.86
C VAL A 438 -2.80 13.13 12.36
N VAL A 439 -2.70 13.53 11.08
CA VAL A 439 -3.76 14.27 10.36
C VAL A 439 -4.26 13.40 9.23
N GLU A 440 -5.57 13.26 9.11
CA GLU A 440 -6.21 12.35 8.16
C GLU A 440 -7.35 13.04 7.40
N VAL A 441 -7.68 12.49 6.23
CA VAL A 441 -8.72 13.05 5.36
C VAL A 441 -9.70 11.99 4.87
N ALA A 442 -10.98 12.29 5.03
CA ALA A 442 -12.09 11.59 4.36
C ALA A 442 -13.36 12.47 4.36
N GLY A 443 -13.51 13.30 3.34
CA GLY A 443 -14.62 14.29 3.27
C GLY A 443 -14.50 15.43 4.29
N SER A 444 -13.78 15.21 5.38
CA SER A 444 -13.35 16.18 6.39
C SER A 444 -11.90 15.93 6.74
N LEU A 445 -11.34 16.74 7.64
CA LEU A 445 -10.02 16.52 8.25
C LEU A 445 -10.19 16.11 9.72
N SER A 446 -9.33 15.24 10.18
CA SER A 446 -9.22 14.87 11.60
C SER A 446 -7.80 14.99 12.11
N VAL A 447 -7.67 15.17 13.42
CA VAL A 447 -6.40 15.09 14.16
C VAL A 447 -6.57 14.11 15.30
N SER A 448 -5.64 13.16 15.41
CA SER A 448 -5.57 12.27 16.57
C SER A 448 -4.20 12.32 17.20
N ASP A 449 -4.12 12.39 18.55
CA ASP A 449 -2.89 12.26 19.33
C ASP A 449 -2.72 10.85 19.96
N GLY A 450 -3.51 9.88 19.48
CA GLY A 450 -3.52 8.50 19.95
C GLY A 450 -4.44 8.27 21.17
N GLU A 451 -4.83 9.32 21.88
CA GLU A 451 -5.85 9.25 22.93
C GLU A 451 -7.13 9.95 22.50
N TRP A 452 -7.01 11.14 21.94
CA TRP A 452 -8.13 11.97 21.51
C TRP A 452 -8.12 12.16 20.01
N LYS A 453 -9.31 12.05 19.40
CA LYS A 453 -9.53 12.36 18.00
C LYS A 453 -10.54 13.47 17.82
N TYR A 454 -10.12 14.54 17.17
CA TYR A 454 -10.95 15.65 16.73
C TYR A 454 -11.27 15.50 15.25
N ILE A 455 -12.54 15.66 14.88
CA ILE A 455 -13.01 15.71 13.49
C ILE A 455 -13.59 17.09 13.22
N ALA A 456 -13.06 17.77 12.22
CA ALA A 456 -13.52 19.10 11.84
C ALA A 456 -14.91 19.07 11.18
N PRO A 457 -15.72 20.13 11.32
CA PRO A 457 -17.01 20.26 10.65
C PRO A 457 -16.89 20.11 9.13
N SER A 458 -17.90 19.49 8.52
CA SER A 458 -17.99 19.27 7.08
C SER A 458 -19.45 19.24 6.63
N ASN A 459 -19.68 19.65 5.37
CA ASN A 459 -20.98 19.51 4.71
C ASN A 459 -21.13 18.18 3.95
N GLY A 460 -20.17 17.26 4.07
CA GLY A 460 -20.22 15.94 3.45
C GLY A 460 -21.36 15.08 4.00
N ALA A 461 -21.68 14.00 3.28
CA ALA A 461 -22.67 13.05 3.74
C ALA A 461 -22.19 12.32 5.00
N ALA A 462 -23.09 12.12 5.97
CA ALA A 462 -22.77 11.37 7.19
C ALA A 462 -22.71 9.85 6.94
N TYR A 463 -23.35 9.37 5.88
CA TYR A 463 -23.51 7.96 5.59
C TYR A 463 -23.51 7.67 4.08
N ALA A 464 -22.78 6.65 3.65
CA ALA A 464 -22.76 6.15 2.28
C ALA A 464 -23.73 4.96 2.14
N LYS A 465 -24.88 5.19 1.53
CA LYS A 465 -25.94 4.17 1.39
C LYS A 465 -25.50 2.96 0.55
N LEU A 466 -24.75 3.19 -0.52
CA LEU A 466 -24.35 2.15 -1.45
C LEU A 466 -23.31 1.17 -0.86
N THR A 467 -22.44 1.67 0.00
CA THR A 467 -21.41 0.86 0.67
C THR A 467 -21.78 0.49 2.11
N ASN A 468 -22.90 1.01 2.60
CA ASN A 468 -23.38 0.82 3.97
C ASN A 468 -22.34 1.23 5.03
N ILE A 469 -21.69 2.39 4.84
CA ILE A 469 -20.63 2.88 5.72
C ILE A 469 -21.01 4.24 6.31
N GLU A 470 -20.82 4.40 7.63
CA GLU A 470 -20.85 5.69 8.31
C GLU A 470 -19.60 6.49 7.92
N LEU A 471 -19.79 7.63 7.26
CA LEU A 471 -18.70 8.46 6.78
C LEU A 471 -18.14 9.41 7.84
N GLY A 472 -18.92 9.71 8.88
CA GLY A 472 -18.50 10.55 10.00
C GLY A 472 -18.53 12.06 9.73
N ASN A 473 -19.04 12.50 8.57
CA ASN A 473 -19.18 13.92 8.31
C ASN A 473 -20.32 14.53 9.14
N SER A 474 -20.08 15.68 9.75
CA SER A 474 -21.05 16.45 10.54
C SER A 474 -20.80 17.95 10.38
N LYS A 475 -21.86 18.75 10.51
CA LYS A 475 -21.77 20.21 10.55
C LYS A 475 -21.21 20.71 11.88
N GLU A 476 -21.15 19.85 12.89
CA GLU A 476 -20.65 20.18 14.21
C GLU A 476 -19.27 19.54 14.43
N GLU A 477 -18.52 20.12 15.36
CA GLU A 477 -17.24 19.56 15.81
C GLU A 477 -17.48 18.23 16.55
N GLN A 478 -16.57 17.27 16.34
CA GLN A 478 -16.64 15.97 17.00
C GLN A 478 -15.31 15.73 17.74
N LEU A 479 -15.42 15.14 18.93
CA LEU A 479 -14.28 14.74 19.75
C LEU A 479 -14.56 13.36 20.37
N TYR A 480 -13.61 12.45 20.22
CA TYR A 480 -13.70 11.10 20.77
C TYR A 480 -12.48 10.77 21.60
N ASN A 481 -12.66 10.06 22.73
CA ASN A 481 -11.55 9.48 23.51
C ASN A 481 -11.33 8.04 23.07
N LEU A 482 -10.30 7.79 22.26
CA LEU A 482 -10.03 6.50 21.65
C LEU A 482 -9.56 5.42 22.66
N LYS A 483 -9.06 5.82 23.83
CA LYS A 483 -8.66 4.88 24.90
C LYS A 483 -9.87 4.34 25.66
N GLN A 484 -10.95 5.12 25.76
CA GLN A 484 -12.17 4.73 26.48
C GLN A 484 -13.29 4.28 25.55
N ASP A 485 -13.34 4.83 24.34
CA ASP A 485 -14.35 4.62 23.32
C ASP A 485 -13.71 4.47 21.93
N ILE A 486 -13.04 3.34 21.73
CA ILE A 486 -12.37 3.03 20.45
C ILE A 486 -13.36 2.94 19.28
N GLY A 487 -14.65 2.74 19.56
CA GLY A 487 -15.73 2.69 18.57
C GLY A 487 -16.35 4.06 18.28
N GLU A 488 -15.81 5.16 18.81
CA GLU A 488 -16.22 6.54 18.50
C GLU A 488 -17.75 6.75 18.63
N LYS A 489 -18.35 6.26 19.73
CA LYS A 489 -19.80 6.27 19.93
C LYS A 489 -20.32 7.54 20.56
N LYS A 490 -19.51 8.16 21.47
CA LYS A 490 -19.91 9.33 22.22
C LYS A 490 -19.09 10.55 21.83
N ASN A 491 -19.72 11.52 21.16
CA ASN A 491 -19.10 12.82 20.90
C ASN A 491 -18.95 13.62 22.20
N LEU A 492 -17.73 13.92 22.60
CA LEU A 492 -17.35 14.62 23.83
C LEU A 492 -16.96 16.09 23.59
N ALA A 493 -17.19 16.64 22.39
CA ALA A 493 -16.73 18.00 22.05
C ALA A 493 -17.30 19.07 22.99
N ALA A 494 -18.55 18.95 23.41
CA ALA A 494 -19.18 19.90 24.33
C ALA A 494 -18.67 19.75 25.79
N GLU A 495 -18.21 18.55 26.16
CA GLU A 495 -17.73 18.24 27.52
C GLU A 495 -16.25 18.65 27.71
N HIS A 496 -15.45 18.68 26.61
CA HIS A 496 -14.00 18.95 26.61
C HIS A 496 -13.59 20.02 25.60
N PRO A 497 -14.12 21.26 25.70
CA PRO A 497 -13.78 22.34 24.75
C PRO A 497 -12.28 22.71 24.73
N GLU A 498 -11.56 22.48 25.82
CA GLU A 498 -10.11 22.71 25.91
C GLU A 498 -9.32 21.73 25.04
N ILE A 499 -9.76 20.47 24.93
CA ILE A 499 -9.13 19.46 24.08
C ILE A 499 -9.46 19.74 22.61
N VAL A 500 -10.72 20.11 22.31
CA VAL A 500 -11.12 20.58 20.98
C VAL A 500 -10.23 21.72 20.53
N ALA A 501 -10.03 22.74 21.37
CA ALA A 501 -9.20 23.90 21.05
C ALA A 501 -7.72 23.49 20.79
N LYS A 502 -7.16 22.56 21.58
CA LYS A 502 -5.80 22.03 21.40
C LYS A 502 -5.64 21.36 20.04
N LEU A 503 -6.51 20.37 19.72
CA LEU A 503 -6.38 19.59 18.48
C LEU A 503 -6.72 20.42 17.24
N LYS A 504 -7.70 21.31 17.34
CA LYS A 504 -8.03 22.26 16.29
C LYS A 504 -6.86 23.21 15.98
N ALA A 505 -6.14 23.69 17.01
CA ALA A 505 -4.95 24.52 16.81
C ALA A 505 -3.83 23.76 16.06
N ILE A 506 -3.66 22.47 16.31
CA ILE A 506 -2.74 21.62 15.56
C ILE A 506 -3.17 21.56 14.07
N LEU A 507 -4.45 21.32 13.82
CA LEU A 507 -4.99 21.24 12.45
C LEU A 507 -4.81 22.56 11.69
N GLU A 508 -5.13 23.69 12.31
CA GLU A 508 -4.94 25.02 11.70
C GLU A 508 -3.47 25.32 11.40
N LYS A 509 -2.56 24.92 12.30
CA LYS A 509 -1.12 25.02 12.05
C LYS A 509 -0.67 24.16 10.85
N GLU A 510 -1.20 22.93 10.71
CA GLU A 510 -0.87 22.07 9.57
C GLU A 510 -1.43 22.63 8.26
N LYS A 511 -2.62 23.24 8.28
CA LYS A 511 -3.20 23.90 7.10
C LYS A 511 -2.41 25.13 6.65
N ALA A 512 -1.74 25.81 7.58
CA ALA A 512 -0.99 27.03 7.31
C ALA A 512 0.40 26.79 6.69
N LYS A 513 0.88 25.58 6.67
CA LYS A 513 2.12 25.17 5.97
C LYS A 513 1.88 25.06 4.46
#